data_eebbb3677ee263d22b16ae82abcceca6
#
_entry.id   eebbb3677ee263d22b16ae82abcceca6
#
_cell.length_a   1.000
_cell.length_b   1.000
_cell.length_c   1.000
_cell.angle_alpha   90.00
_cell.angle_beta   90.00
_cell.angle_gamma   90.00
#
_symmetry.space_group_name_H-M   'P 1'
#
loop_
_entity.id
_entity.type
_entity.pdbx_description
1 polymer ?
#
loop_
_entity_poly.entity_id
_entity_poly.type
_entity_poly.pdbx_seq_one_letter_code
_entity_poly.pdbx_strand_id
1 'polypeptide(L)'
;MHAILVALHSYNRYLLLVALLFVLFRSLSGWVGNKPFGKADDTASIALLGLTHLQALLGLIMYFFTSPYTTSGLPMSDTWVRYFKAEHIAAMLIAVILVQLGRTLSKKATTDADKHRKLAIYTSIATLIIFGTLAMKGLLVSNMAAITGGQ
;
A
#
# COMPACT_ATOMS: atom_id res chain seq x y z
N MET A 1 7.09 -4.94 21.94
CA MET A 1 7.34 -3.97 20.84
C MET A 1 6.83 -4.50 19.50
N HIS A 2 7.21 -5.71 19.07
CA HIS A 2 6.74 -6.30 17.81
C HIS A 2 5.22 -6.30 17.67
N ALA A 3 4.47 -6.79 18.63
CA ALA A 3 3.00 -6.83 18.59
C ALA A 3 2.34 -5.45 18.38
N ILE A 4 2.90 -4.39 18.98
CA ILE A 4 2.40 -3.03 18.80
C ILE A 4 2.64 -2.55 17.38
N LEU A 5 3.81 -2.81 16.80
CA LEU A 5 4.13 -2.45 15.42
C LEU A 5 3.25 -3.22 14.42
N VAL A 6 3.01 -4.51 14.66
CA VAL A 6 2.08 -5.32 13.86
C VAL A 6 0.67 -4.74 13.94
N ALA A 7 0.22 -4.32 15.13
CA ALA A 7 -1.09 -3.69 15.30
C ALA A 7 -1.19 -2.40 14.49
N LEU A 8 -0.23 -1.49 14.66
CA LEU A 8 -0.21 -0.20 13.96
C LEU A 8 -0.15 -0.39 12.43
N HIS A 9 0.72 -1.28 11.96
CA HIS A 9 0.84 -1.62 10.54
C HIS A 9 -0.46 -2.21 9.98
N SER A 10 -1.15 -3.05 10.75
CA SER A 10 -2.43 -3.65 10.34
C SER A 10 -3.56 -2.63 10.31
N TYR A 11 -3.69 -1.75 11.31
CA TYR A 11 -4.70 -0.69 11.29
C TYR A 11 -4.45 0.30 10.16
N ASN A 12 -3.21 0.77 10.01
CA ASN A 12 -2.86 1.68 8.92
C ASN A 12 -3.11 1.04 7.54
N ARG A 13 -2.91 -0.27 7.40
CA ARG A 13 -3.24 -1.02 6.18
C ARG A 13 -4.69 -0.83 5.78
N TYR A 14 -5.64 -0.98 6.70
CA TYR A 14 -7.06 -0.80 6.37
C TYR A 14 -7.38 0.63 5.96
N LEU A 15 -6.83 1.63 6.66
CA LEU A 15 -6.99 3.03 6.28
C LEU A 15 -6.42 3.31 4.90
N LEU A 16 -5.23 2.77 4.62
CA LEU A 16 -4.57 2.86 3.32
C LEU A 16 -5.41 2.22 2.21
N LEU A 17 -5.95 1.02 2.43
CA LEU A 17 -6.79 0.34 1.43
C LEU A 17 -8.05 1.12 1.12
N VAL A 18 -8.71 1.70 2.13
CA VAL A 18 -9.87 2.57 1.94
C VAL A 18 -9.49 3.82 1.13
N ALA A 19 -8.40 4.50 1.50
CA ALA A 19 -7.90 5.67 0.78
C ALA A 19 -7.51 5.33 -0.67
N LEU A 20 -6.86 4.19 -0.88
CA LEU A 20 -6.45 3.71 -2.20
C LEU A 20 -7.66 3.48 -3.11
N LEU A 21 -8.68 2.77 -2.64
CA LEU A 21 -9.91 2.52 -3.40
C LEU A 21 -10.68 3.80 -3.65
N PHE A 22 -10.72 4.72 -2.69
CA PHE A 22 -11.36 6.02 -2.85
C PHE A 22 -10.66 6.86 -3.93
N VAL A 23 -9.33 6.99 -3.88
CA VAL A 23 -8.55 7.72 -4.89
C VAL A 23 -8.68 7.06 -6.25
N LEU A 24 -8.64 5.73 -6.33
CA LEU A 24 -8.83 4.97 -7.56
C LEU A 24 -10.20 5.24 -8.18
N PHE A 25 -11.27 5.13 -7.41
CA PHE A 25 -12.63 5.40 -7.88
C PHE A 25 -12.78 6.86 -8.37
N ARG A 26 -12.30 7.82 -7.58
CA ARG A 26 -12.34 9.25 -7.93
C ARG A 26 -11.58 9.55 -9.21
N SER A 27 -10.37 9.03 -9.34
CA SER A 27 -9.51 9.28 -10.49
C SER A 27 -10.03 8.63 -11.77
N LEU A 28 -10.53 7.39 -11.70
CA LEU A 28 -11.16 6.72 -12.84
C LEU A 28 -12.44 7.46 -13.27
N SER A 29 -13.31 7.80 -12.33
CA SER A 29 -14.54 8.54 -12.59
C SER A 29 -14.27 9.94 -13.16
N GLY A 30 -13.23 10.60 -12.68
CA GLY A 30 -12.80 11.91 -13.17
C GLY A 30 -12.23 11.84 -14.59
N TRP A 31 -11.41 10.84 -14.87
CA TRP A 31 -10.81 10.62 -16.19
C TRP A 31 -11.86 10.27 -17.24
N VAL A 32 -12.68 9.25 -16.98
CA VAL A 32 -13.72 8.80 -17.94
C VAL A 32 -14.82 9.86 -18.12
N GLY A 33 -15.20 10.54 -17.02
CA GLY A 33 -16.26 11.55 -17.03
C GLY A 33 -15.81 12.98 -17.35
N ASN A 34 -14.52 13.19 -17.68
CA ASN A 34 -13.94 14.53 -17.90
C ASN A 34 -14.31 15.54 -16.80
N LYS A 35 -14.26 15.09 -15.55
CA LYS A 35 -14.61 15.93 -14.39
C LYS A 35 -13.46 16.86 -14.01
N PRO A 36 -13.75 18.04 -13.43
CA PRO A 36 -12.70 18.91 -12.91
C PRO A 36 -11.95 18.21 -11.77
N PHE A 37 -10.63 18.42 -11.71
CA PHE A 37 -9.77 17.96 -10.62
C PHE A 37 -9.84 18.98 -9.48
N GLY A 38 -10.53 18.63 -8.43
CA GLY A 38 -10.82 19.53 -7.32
C GLY A 38 -9.96 19.31 -6.08
N LYS A 39 -10.22 20.14 -5.07
CA LYS A 39 -9.54 20.06 -3.76
C LYS A 39 -9.71 18.70 -3.09
N ALA A 40 -10.86 18.04 -3.26
CA ALA A 40 -11.10 16.72 -2.70
C ALA A 40 -10.18 15.66 -3.32
N ASP A 41 -9.92 15.72 -4.64
CA ASP A 41 -9.02 14.80 -5.34
C ASP A 41 -7.57 15.04 -4.89
N ASP A 42 -7.17 16.29 -4.76
CA ASP A 42 -5.85 16.68 -4.28
C ASP A 42 -5.62 16.21 -2.84
N THR A 43 -6.54 16.51 -1.93
CA THR A 43 -6.45 16.12 -0.52
C THR A 43 -6.45 14.59 -0.35
N ALA A 44 -7.32 13.87 -1.07
CA ALA A 44 -7.37 12.41 -1.01
C ALA A 44 -6.05 11.78 -1.49
N SER A 45 -5.45 12.30 -2.56
CA SER A 45 -4.18 11.80 -3.06
C SER A 45 -3.01 12.09 -2.13
N ILE A 46 -3.02 13.22 -1.40
CA ILE A 46 -2.04 13.53 -0.35
C ILE A 46 -2.22 12.59 0.84
N ALA A 47 -3.45 12.37 1.28
CA ALA A 47 -3.75 11.46 2.38
C ALA A 47 -3.31 10.02 2.05
N LEU A 48 -3.60 9.54 0.84
CA LEU A 48 -3.11 8.23 0.37
C LEU A 48 -1.59 8.15 0.43
N LEU A 49 -0.90 9.18 -0.06
CA LEU A 49 0.58 9.22 -0.03
C LEU A 49 1.11 9.17 1.40
N GLY A 50 0.55 9.94 2.32
CA GLY A 50 0.94 9.95 3.73
C GLY A 50 0.75 8.59 4.40
N LEU A 51 -0.42 7.97 4.20
CA LEU A 51 -0.70 6.62 4.72
C LEU A 51 0.23 5.56 4.13
N THR A 52 0.58 5.71 2.84
CA THR A 52 1.51 4.80 2.15
C THR A 52 2.92 4.91 2.73
N HIS A 53 3.42 6.13 2.98
CA HIS A 53 4.72 6.33 3.59
C HIS A 53 4.76 5.84 5.05
N LEU A 54 3.70 6.09 5.83
CA LEU A 54 3.59 5.55 7.19
C LEU A 54 3.60 4.02 7.18
N GLN A 55 2.88 3.41 6.24
CA GLN A 55 2.84 1.96 6.07
C GLN A 55 4.23 1.39 5.75
N ALA A 56 4.95 2.05 4.85
CA ALA A 56 6.31 1.67 4.49
C ALA A 56 7.27 1.80 5.68
N LEU A 57 7.20 2.91 6.41
CA LEU A 57 8.04 3.14 7.59
C LEU A 57 7.82 2.05 8.66
N LEU A 58 6.56 1.79 9.02
CA LEU A 58 6.22 0.74 9.98
C LEU A 58 6.70 -0.64 9.49
N GLY A 59 6.51 -0.93 8.20
CA GLY A 59 6.95 -2.18 7.58
C GLY A 59 8.47 -2.34 7.60
N LEU A 60 9.23 -1.29 7.28
CA LEU A 60 10.70 -1.31 7.31
C LEU A 60 11.25 -1.46 8.73
N ILE A 61 10.65 -0.79 9.72
CA ILE A 61 11.03 -0.97 11.12
C ILE A 61 10.84 -2.44 11.54
N MET A 62 9.70 -3.04 11.19
CA MET A 62 9.49 -4.46 11.48
C MET A 62 10.49 -5.33 10.73
N TYR A 63 10.71 -5.07 9.46
CA TYR A 63 11.61 -5.85 8.62
C TYR A 63 13.03 -5.94 9.17
N PHE A 64 13.60 -4.81 9.60
CA PHE A 64 15.00 -4.77 10.05
C PHE A 64 15.19 -5.08 11.52
N PHE A 65 14.18 -4.88 12.38
CA PHE A 65 14.42 -4.88 13.83
C PHE A 65 13.58 -5.86 14.63
N THR A 66 12.35 -6.18 14.21
CA THR A 66 11.43 -6.87 15.12
C THR A 66 10.73 -8.11 14.56
N SER A 67 10.66 -8.27 13.23
CA SER A 67 9.93 -9.39 12.65
C SER A 67 10.69 -10.70 12.79
N PRO A 68 10.09 -11.73 13.40
CA PRO A 68 10.75 -13.04 13.54
C PRO A 68 11.01 -13.70 12.18
N TYR A 69 10.24 -13.38 11.17
CA TYR A 69 10.42 -13.93 9.82
C TYR A 69 11.62 -13.35 9.07
N THR A 70 12.03 -12.13 9.40
CA THR A 70 13.10 -11.43 8.68
C THR A 70 14.40 -11.37 9.46
N THR A 71 14.34 -11.30 10.80
CA THR A 71 15.51 -11.17 11.68
C THR A 71 16.05 -12.51 12.17
N SER A 72 15.23 -13.57 12.13
CA SER A 72 15.69 -14.93 12.45
C SER A 72 16.49 -15.55 11.31
N GLY A 73 17.36 -16.47 11.63
CA GLY A 73 18.12 -17.28 10.65
C GLY A 73 17.31 -18.35 9.92
N LEU A 74 15.96 -18.26 9.92
CA LEU A 74 15.09 -19.24 9.30
C LEU A 74 15.31 -19.33 7.78
N PRO A 75 15.23 -20.55 7.19
CA PRO A 75 15.53 -20.77 5.78
C PRO A 75 14.42 -20.22 4.87
N MET A 76 14.82 -19.81 3.67
CA MET A 76 13.89 -19.32 2.62
C MET A 76 12.95 -20.40 2.06
N SER A 77 13.17 -21.68 2.40
CA SER A 77 12.25 -22.77 2.12
C SER A 77 10.94 -22.65 2.90
N ASP A 78 10.94 -21.99 4.06
CA ASP A 78 9.72 -21.62 4.76
C ASP A 78 8.95 -20.57 3.95
N THR A 79 7.66 -20.85 3.70
CA THR A 79 6.82 -20.02 2.83
C THR A 79 6.50 -18.65 3.43
N TRP A 80 6.43 -18.53 4.77
CA TRP A 80 6.20 -17.27 5.44
C TRP A 80 7.46 -16.42 5.49
N VAL A 81 8.61 -17.05 5.73
CA VAL A 81 9.93 -16.40 5.68
C VAL A 81 10.18 -15.83 4.30
N ARG A 82 10.01 -16.63 3.25
CA ARG A 82 10.17 -16.18 1.86
C ARG A 82 9.22 -15.03 1.53
N TYR A 83 7.95 -15.15 1.95
CA TYR A 83 6.95 -14.12 1.72
C TYR A 83 7.38 -12.77 2.32
N PHE A 84 7.71 -12.72 3.61
CA PHE A 84 8.05 -11.47 4.26
C PHE A 84 9.46 -10.95 3.93
N LYS A 85 10.44 -11.86 3.73
CA LYS A 85 11.82 -11.46 3.36
C LYS A 85 11.96 -10.95 1.93
N ALA A 86 11.17 -11.46 1.01
CA ALA A 86 11.35 -11.18 -0.42
C ALA A 86 10.07 -10.68 -1.10
N GLU A 87 9.01 -11.47 -1.12
CA GLU A 87 7.81 -11.23 -1.94
C GLU A 87 7.05 -9.97 -1.49
N HIS A 88 6.71 -9.90 -0.20
CA HIS A 88 5.96 -8.78 0.37
C HIS A 88 6.73 -7.48 0.31
N ILE A 89 8.00 -7.46 0.77
CA ILE A 89 8.80 -6.23 0.78
C ILE A 89 9.02 -5.68 -0.62
N ALA A 90 9.37 -6.54 -1.58
CA ALA A 90 9.59 -6.11 -2.97
C ALA A 90 8.31 -5.53 -3.59
N ALA A 91 7.18 -6.24 -3.46
CA ALA A 91 5.91 -5.79 -3.98
C ALA A 91 5.45 -4.46 -3.34
N MET A 92 5.61 -4.32 -2.02
CA MET A 92 5.20 -3.10 -1.31
C MET A 92 6.08 -1.91 -1.65
N LEU A 93 7.40 -2.08 -1.82
CA LEU A 93 8.27 -1.00 -2.28
C LEU A 93 7.89 -0.51 -3.69
N ILE A 94 7.56 -1.43 -4.60
CA ILE A 94 7.05 -1.06 -5.93
C ILE A 94 5.74 -0.29 -5.80
N ALA A 95 4.82 -0.73 -4.95
CA ALA A 95 3.56 -0.04 -4.71
C ALA A 95 3.76 1.38 -4.15
N VAL A 96 4.69 1.57 -3.22
CA VAL A 96 5.05 2.91 -2.68
C VAL A 96 5.55 3.82 -3.79
N ILE A 97 6.44 3.33 -4.65
CA ILE A 97 6.97 4.09 -5.79
C ILE A 97 5.84 4.48 -6.75
N LEU A 98 4.93 3.55 -7.05
CA LEU A 98 3.80 3.82 -7.94
C LEU A 98 2.84 4.89 -7.38
N VAL A 99 2.50 4.81 -6.09
CA VAL A 99 1.65 5.83 -5.43
C VAL A 99 2.35 7.19 -5.45
N GLN A 100 3.64 7.23 -5.16
CA GLN A 100 4.45 8.46 -5.22
C GLN A 100 4.48 9.04 -6.63
N LEU A 101 4.75 8.22 -7.65
CA LEU A 101 4.78 8.66 -9.05
C LEU A 101 3.41 9.15 -9.50
N GLY A 102 2.34 8.43 -9.18
CA GLY A 102 0.98 8.82 -9.52
C GLY A 102 0.64 10.22 -9.00
N ARG A 103 0.93 10.48 -7.74
CA ARG A 103 0.74 11.80 -7.13
C ARG A 103 1.63 12.88 -7.76
N THR A 104 2.92 12.61 -7.92
CA THR A 104 3.89 13.58 -8.46
C THR A 104 3.56 13.95 -9.89
N LEU A 105 3.27 12.98 -10.75
CA LEU A 105 2.95 13.21 -12.15
C LEU A 105 1.58 13.86 -12.32
N SER A 106 0.60 13.50 -11.50
CA SER A 106 -0.69 14.18 -11.47
C SER A 106 -0.54 15.66 -11.12
N LYS A 107 0.25 15.97 -10.09
CA LYS A 107 0.49 17.37 -9.68
C LYS A 107 1.16 18.20 -10.78
N LYS A 108 2.03 17.59 -11.58
CA LYS A 108 2.73 18.26 -12.69
C LYS A 108 1.89 18.39 -13.96
N ALA A 109 0.78 17.67 -14.07
CA ALA A 109 -0.10 17.73 -15.23
C ALA A 109 -0.82 19.07 -15.31
N THR A 110 -1.05 19.56 -16.53
CA THR A 110 -1.65 20.88 -16.78
C THR A 110 -3.17 20.83 -16.94
N THR A 111 -3.72 19.69 -17.36
CA THR A 111 -5.16 19.50 -17.56
C THR A 111 -5.76 18.60 -16.48
N ASP A 112 -7.02 18.82 -16.14
CA ASP A 112 -7.73 18.00 -15.15
C ASP A 112 -7.84 16.53 -15.59
N ALA A 113 -8.10 16.30 -16.88
CA ALA A 113 -8.15 14.96 -17.44
C ALA A 113 -6.81 14.22 -17.28
N ASP A 114 -5.70 14.89 -17.53
CA ASP A 114 -4.36 14.30 -17.34
C ASP A 114 -4.02 14.04 -15.86
N LYS A 115 -4.45 14.93 -14.95
CA LYS A 115 -4.29 14.71 -13.51
C LYS A 115 -5.01 13.43 -13.07
N HIS A 116 -6.27 13.30 -13.44
CA HIS A 116 -7.06 12.10 -13.14
C HIS A 116 -6.47 10.85 -13.80
N ARG A 117 -6.08 10.93 -15.07
CA ARG A 117 -5.51 9.80 -15.82
C ARG A 117 -4.24 9.27 -15.15
N LYS A 118 -3.33 10.15 -14.75
CA LYS A 118 -2.08 9.74 -14.09
C LYS A 118 -2.34 9.10 -12.73
N LEU A 119 -3.19 9.68 -11.91
CA LEU A 119 -3.60 9.03 -10.66
C LEU A 119 -4.25 7.67 -10.93
N ALA A 120 -5.19 7.58 -11.87
CA ALA A 120 -5.90 6.36 -12.19
C ALA A 120 -4.95 5.23 -12.61
N ILE A 121 -4.02 5.49 -13.53
CA ILE A 121 -3.08 4.48 -14.03
C ILE A 121 -2.20 3.94 -12.89
N TYR A 122 -1.52 4.83 -12.17
CA TYR A 122 -0.56 4.41 -11.15
C TYR A 122 -1.23 3.80 -9.93
N THR A 123 -2.39 4.31 -9.50
CA THR A 123 -3.14 3.70 -8.39
C THR A 123 -3.78 2.38 -8.77
N SER A 124 -4.21 2.19 -10.02
CA SER A 124 -4.70 0.89 -10.51
C SER A 124 -3.61 -0.18 -10.41
N ILE A 125 -2.41 0.11 -10.90
CA ILE A 125 -1.29 -0.84 -10.85
C ILE A 125 -0.90 -1.12 -9.40
N ALA A 126 -0.79 -0.08 -8.55
CA ALA A 126 -0.51 -0.25 -7.13
C ALA A 126 -1.58 -1.10 -6.43
N THR A 127 -2.86 -0.88 -6.74
CA THR A 127 -3.98 -1.66 -6.20
C THR A 127 -3.85 -3.15 -6.55
N LEU A 128 -3.57 -3.47 -7.81
CA LEU A 128 -3.38 -4.86 -8.24
C LEU A 128 -2.22 -5.53 -7.49
N ILE A 129 -1.10 -4.84 -7.35
CA ILE A 129 0.08 -5.36 -6.64
C ILE A 129 -0.24 -5.58 -5.16
N ILE A 130 -0.83 -4.59 -4.48
CA ILE A 130 -1.16 -4.67 -3.05
C ILE A 130 -2.16 -5.80 -2.79
N PHE A 131 -3.30 -5.79 -3.49
CA PHE A 131 -4.34 -6.80 -3.29
C PHE A 131 -3.85 -8.20 -3.67
N GLY A 132 -3.13 -8.36 -4.78
CA GLY A 132 -2.55 -9.62 -5.20
C GLY A 132 -1.58 -10.17 -4.16
N THR A 133 -0.67 -9.35 -3.65
CA THR A 133 0.31 -9.76 -2.64
C THR A 133 -0.36 -10.14 -1.32
N LEU A 134 -1.35 -9.37 -0.87
CA LEU A 134 -2.09 -9.69 0.35
C LEU A 134 -2.95 -10.96 0.20
N ALA A 135 -3.54 -11.16 -0.97
CA ALA A 135 -4.36 -12.34 -1.27
C ALA A 135 -3.55 -13.65 -1.25
N MET A 136 -2.28 -13.62 -1.67
CA MET A 136 -1.39 -14.79 -1.66
C MET A 136 -1.30 -15.49 -0.30
N LYS A 137 -1.47 -14.78 0.80
CA LYS A 137 -1.40 -15.29 2.17
C LYS A 137 -2.70 -15.09 2.97
N GLY A 138 -3.80 -14.75 2.32
CA GLY A 138 -5.08 -14.50 2.98
C GLY A 138 -5.07 -13.27 3.91
N LEU A 139 -4.13 -12.34 3.73
CA LEU A 139 -3.94 -11.19 4.62
C LEU A 139 -4.92 -10.04 4.37
N LEU A 140 -5.79 -10.14 3.38
CA LEU A 140 -6.81 -9.11 3.10
C LEU A 140 -7.79 -8.94 4.28
N VAL A 141 -8.18 -10.05 4.90
CA VAL A 141 -9.18 -10.11 5.98
C VAL A 141 -8.68 -10.80 7.25
N SER A 142 -7.37 -11.10 7.33
CA SER A 142 -6.84 -11.79 8.50
C SER A 142 -6.77 -10.86 9.71
N ASN A 143 -7.26 -11.34 10.84
CA ASN A 143 -7.04 -10.72 12.14
C ASN A 143 -5.58 -10.91 12.54
N MET A 144 -5.10 -10.08 13.45
CA MET A 144 -3.74 -10.14 13.97
C MET A 144 -3.34 -11.49 14.57
N ALA A 145 -4.28 -12.25 15.12
CA ALA A 145 -4.05 -13.58 15.66
C ALA A 145 -3.46 -14.58 14.65
N ALA A 146 -3.85 -14.47 13.38
CA ALA A 146 -3.29 -15.31 12.31
C ALA A 146 -1.86 -14.94 11.93
N ILE A 147 -1.42 -13.70 12.22
CA ILE A 147 -0.10 -13.17 11.86
C ILE A 147 0.91 -13.36 13.01
N THR A 148 0.43 -13.38 14.24
CA THR A 148 1.29 -13.54 15.44
C THR A 148 1.58 -14.99 15.78
N GLY A 149 1.13 -15.94 14.93
CA GLY A 149 1.31 -17.37 15.16
C GLY A 149 0.65 -17.76 16.47
N GLY A 150 -0.66 -17.90 16.45
CA GLY A 150 -1.34 -18.50 17.59
C GLY A 150 -0.76 -19.89 17.87
N GLN A 151 0.10 -19.99 18.84
CA GLN A 151 0.37 -21.21 19.58
C GLN A 151 -0.64 -21.30 20.68
#